data_febaf880705a3e5b225d55d83d67c803
#
_entry.id   febaf880705a3e5b225d55d83d67c803
#
_cell.length_a   1.000
_cell.length_b   1.000
_cell.length_c   1.000
_cell.angle_alpha   90.00
_cell.angle_beta   90.00
_cell.angle_gamma   90.00
#
_symmetry.space_group_name_H-M   'P 1'
#
loop_
_entity.id
_entity.type
_entity.pdbx_description
1 polymer ?
#
loop_
_entity_poly.entity_id
_entity_poly.type
_entity_poly.pdbx_seq_one_letter_code
_entity_poly.pdbx_strand_id
1 'polypeptide(L)'
;EMNLHVPQSEEARAELAQIAWVPRQIVSPQANKPVMGIVQDTLCGIRKFTVRDCLMDYDQVQNILMWLPDWDGIVPQPCILKPKPFWSGKQLLSLCIPKGINVFLGDAKAANNNFLKDDGVHIENGEIMYGVINKKVVGSSAGGLIHIIFRERGPVVCRDFFGGVQRVVNYWLLHNGFSIGIGDTVADKATTANINETIARAKAGVMDLIQAARHDWLKADPGMTLRESFEANVNRILNKARDDVGSHAEQNLPDWNNVKQMVIAGSKGSFINISQMSACVGQQSVEGKRIPFGFRHRSLPHFTKDDFTPESRGFVENSYLRGLTAHEFFFHAMAGRE
;
A
#
# COMPACT_ATOMS: atom_id res chain seq x y z
N GLU A 1 -4.19 -14.16 -20.55
CA GLU A 1 -4.22 -14.30 -22.02
C GLU A 1 -3.92 -12.95 -22.70
N MET A 2 -3.23 -12.99 -23.81
CA MET A 2 -2.93 -11.80 -24.63
C MET A 2 -3.30 -12.08 -26.08
N ASN A 3 -3.90 -11.09 -26.75
CA ASN A 3 -4.19 -11.19 -28.15
C ASN A 3 -2.92 -10.91 -28.97
N LEU A 4 -2.70 -11.70 -30.01
CA LEU A 4 -1.63 -11.49 -31.00
C LEU A 4 -2.24 -10.91 -32.28
N HIS A 5 -1.63 -9.84 -32.78
CA HIS A 5 -2.03 -9.20 -34.03
C HIS A 5 -0.85 -9.13 -34.99
N VAL A 6 -1.10 -9.42 -36.28
CA VAL A 6 -0.10 -9.33 -37.34
C VAL A 6 -0.59 -8.34 -38.38
N PRO A 7 -0.16 -7.07 -38.34
CA PRO A 7 -0.58 -6.04 -39.29
C PRO A 7 -0.08 -6.39 -40.70
N GLN A 8 -0.93 -6.22 -41.71
CA GLN A 8 -0.64 -6.61 -43.07
C GLN A 8 -0.26 -5.42 -43.98
N SER A 9 -0.83 -4.22 -43.76
CA SER A 9 -0.54 -3.05 -44.56
C SER A 9 0.63 -2.23 -44.01
N GLU A 10 1.34 -1.52 -44.88
CA GLU A 10 2.41 -0.60 -44.46
C GLU A 10 1.88 0.59 -43.63
N GLU A 11 0.66 1.03 -43.91
CA GLU A 11 -0.03 2.07 -43.13
C GLU A 11 -0.25 1.61 -41.68
N ALA A 12 -0.81 0.41 -41.47
CA ALA A 12 -1.01 -0.16 -40.15
C ALA A 12 0.31 -0.36 -39.39
N ARG A 13 1.35 -0.81 -40.10
CA ARG A 13 2.72 -0.95 -39.55
C ARG A 13 3.29 0.40 -39.11
N ALA A 14 3.11 1.44 -39.90
CA ALA A 14 3.54 2.80 -39.57
C ALA A 14 2.81 3.36 -38.37
N GLU A 15 1.49 3.18 -38.29
CA GLU A 15 0.68 3.60 -37.13
C GLU A 15 1.13 2.87 -35.85
N LEU A 16 1.34 1.57 -35.92
CA LEU A 16 1.81 0.81 -34.76
C LEU A 16 3.19 1.27 -34.28
N ALA A 17 4.12 1.51 -35.20
CA ALA A 17 5.47 1.95 -34.89
C ALA A 17 5.51 3.40 -34.34
N GLN A 18 4.67 4.30 -34.89
CA GLN A 18 4.74 5.71 -34.56
C GLN A 18 3.77 6.14 -33.44
N ILE A 19 2.63 5.47 -33.28
CA ILE A 19 1.59 5.86 -32.34
C ILE A 19 1.41 4.80 -31.25
N ALA A 20 1.08 3.56 -31.63
CA ALA A 20 0.70 2.51 -30.69
C ALA A 20 1.90 1.84 -29.99
N TRP A 21 3.13 2.14 -30.36
CA TRP A 21 4.32 1.61 -29.73
C TRP A 21 4.33 1.88 -28.22
N VAL A 22 4.47 0.81 -27.40
CA VAL A 22 4.30 0.87 -25.93
C VAL A 22 5.08 1.99 -25.26
N PRO A 23 6.37 2.25 -25.58
CA PRO A 23 7.08 3.37 -24.98
C PRO A 23 6.43 4.74 -25.22
N ARG A 24 5.76 4.93 -26.35
CA ARG A 24 5.03 6.19 -26.63
C ARG A 24 3.70 6.30 -25.87
N GLN A 25 3.20 5.17 -25.35
CA GLN A 25 1.95 5.10 -24.60
C GLN A 25 2.16 5.11 -23.07
N ILE A 26 3.39 5.33 -22.59
CA ILE A 26 3.69 5.41 -21.15
C ILE A 26 2.89 6.52 -20.47
N VAL A 27 2.74 7.68 -21.10
CA VAL A 27 1.92 8.78 -20.62
C VAL A 27 0.61 8.82 -21.39
N SER A 28 -0.52 8.81 -20.66
CA SER A 28 -1.86 8.85 -21.25
C SER A 28 -2.33 10.28 -21.50
N PRO A 29 -2.91 10.59 -22.68
CA PRO A 29 -3.55 11.87 -22.93
C PRO A 29 -4.86 12.06 -22.15
N GLN A 30 -5.50 11.00 -21.71
CA GLN A 30 -6.76 11.06 -20.94
C GLN A 30 -6.59 11.74 -19.58
N ALA A 31 -5.54 11.36 -18.84
CA ALA A 31 -5.34 11.82 -17.47
C ALA A 31 -4.06 12.67 -17.32
N ASN A 32 -3.31 12.90 -18.41
CA ASN A 32 -2.03 13.63 -18.41
C ASN A 32 -1.05 13.12 -17.34
N LYS A 33 -0.97 11.82 -17.20
CA LYS A 33 -0.10 11.14 -16.24
C LYS A 33 0.35 9.80 -16.81
N PRO A 34 1.42 9.20 -16.27
CA PRO A 34 1.81 7.85 -16.64
C PRO A 34 0.71 6.83 -16.34
N VAL A 35 0.53 5.86 -17.22
CA VAL A 35 -0.31 4.66 -17.00
C VAL A 35 0.51 3.47 -16.53
N MET A 36 1.82 3.55 -16.69
CA MET A 36 2.79 2.53 -16.29
C MET A 36 3.63 3.06 -15.14
N GLY A 37 3.90 2.20 -14.17
CA GLY A 37 4.77 2.48 -13.04
C GLY A 37 5.53 1.22 -12.64
N ILE A 38 6.49 1.38 -11.74
CA ILE A 38 7.13 0.25 -11.09
C ILE A 38 6.12 -0.36 -10.11
N VAL A 39 5.92 -1.67 -10.17
CA VAL A 39 4.88 -2.39 -9.40
C VAL A 39 5.43 -3.68 -8.80
N GLN A 40 4.63 -4.29 -7.91
CA GLN A 40 4.85 -5.62 -7.35
C GLN A 40 6.24 -5.78 -6.69
N ASP A 41 6.98 -6.83 -7.02
CA ASP A 41 8.25 -7.19 -6.39
C ASP A 41 9.34 -6.14 -6.64
N THR A 42 9.38 -5.56 -7.83
CA THR A 42 10.34 -4.50 -8.16
C THR A 42 10.10 -3.26 -7.30
N LEU A 43 8.85 -2.89 -7.03
CA LEU A 43 8.52 -1.75 -6.16
C LEU A 43 8.91 -2.03 -4.70
N CYS A 44 8.64 -3.22 -4.19
CA CYS A 44 9.09 -3.63 -2.87
C CYS A 44 10.62 -3.64 -2.77
N GLY A 45 11.27 -4.19 -3.80
CA GLY A 45 12.71 -4.26 -3.90
C GLY A 45 13.35 -2.87 -3.95
N ILE A 46 12.82 -1.96 -4.77
CA ILE A 46 13.37 -0.59 -4.91
C ILE A 46 13.30 0.19 -3.59
N ARG A 47 12.22 0.01 -2.82
CA ARG A 47 12.14 0.62 -1.50
C ARG A 47 13.22 0.09 -0.57
N LYS A 48 13.37 -1.25 -0.47
CA LYS A 48 14.41 -1.88 0.36
C LYS A 48 15.82 -1.52 -0.12
N PHE A 49 16.01 -1.40 -1.43
CA PHE A 49 17.29 -1.05 -2.05
C PHE A 49 17.72 0.39 -1.76
N THR A 50 16.77 1.31 -1.62
CA THR A 50 17.03 2.74 -1.38
C THR A 50 17.00 3.15 0.09
N VAL A 51 16.77 2.22 1.02
CA VAL A 51 16.91 2.49 2.45
C VAL A 51 18.37 2.82 2.78
N ARG A 52 18.58 3.71 3.73
CA ARG A 52 19.90 4.22 4.13
C ARG A 52 20.89 3.12 4.53
N ASP A 53 20.37 2.06 5.16
CA ASP A 53 21.20 0.96 5.68
C ASP A 53 21.50 -0.11 4.62
N CYS A 54 21.04 0.06 3.39
CA CYS A 54 21.34 -0.85 2.28
C CYS A 54 22.78 -0.56 1.77
N LEU A 55 23.73 -1.29 2.31
CA LEU A 55 25.15 -1.19 1.95
C LEU A 55 25.61 -2.50 1.32
N MET A 56 26.42 -2.40 0.28
CA MET A 56 26.90 -3.54 -0.52
C MET A 56 28.40 -3.55 -0.63
N ASP A 57 28.97 -4.75 -0.62
CA ASP A 57 30.38 -5.00 -0.86
C ASP A 57 30.74 -4.90 -2.35
N TYR A 58 32.03 -4.78 -2.66
CA TYR A 58 32.53 -4.63 -4.02
C TYR A 58 32.07 -5.75 -4.98
N ASP A 59 32.11 -6.99 -4.54
CA ASP A 59 31.71 -8.14 -5.36
C ASP A 59 30.21 -8.10 -5.72
N GLN A 60 29.39 -7.72 -4.74
CA GLN A 60 27.96 -7.54 -4.95
C GLN A 60 27.68 -6.41 -5.96
N VAL A 61 28.39 -5.30 -5.81
CA VAL A 61 28.26 -4.14 -6.70
C VAL A 61 28.62 -4.49 -8.14
N GLN A 62 29.75 -5.17 -8.35
CA GLN A 62 30.15 -5.59 -9.69
C GLN A 62 29.10 -6.50 -10.35
N ASN A 63 28.61 -7.48 -9.61
CA ASN A 63 27.56 -8.37 -10.10
C ASN A 63 26.27 -7.63 -10.47
N ILE A 64 25.87 -6.63 -9.69
CA ILE A 64 24.69 -5.81 -9.97
C ILE A 64 24.91 -4.94 -11.20
N LEU A 65 26.09 -4.31 -11.32
CA LEU A 65 26.41 -3.42 -12.44
C LEU A 65 26.39 -4.14 -13.79
N MET A 66 26.72 -5.44 -13.84
CA MET A 66 26.63 -6.25 -15.05
C MET A 66 25.19 -6.37 -15.60
N TRP A 67 24.16 -6.12 -14.77
CA TRP A 67 22.76 -6.11 -15.20
C TRP A 67 22.27 -4.74 -15.66
N LEU A 68 23.10 -3.69 -15.50
CA LEU A 68 22.76 -2.35 -15.93
C LEU A 68 22.89 -2.28 -17.47
N PRO A 69 21.81 -1.94 -18.20
CA PRO A 69 21.91 -1.67 -19.62
C PRO A 69 22.85 -0.49 -19.87
N ASP A 70 23.66 -0.58 -20.90
CA ASP A 70 24.57 0.51 -21.34
C ASP A 70 25.53 0.99 -20.25
N TRP A 71 25.98 0.10 -19.34
CA TRP A 71 26.99 0.42 -18.34
C TRP A 71 28.32 0.74 -19.02
N ASP A 72 28.93 1.86 -18.61
CA ASP A 72 30.17 2.38 -19.13
C ASP A 72 31.44 1.62 -18.65
N GLY A 73 31.26 0.60 -17.80
CA GLY A 73 32.37 -0.19 -17.22
C GLY A 73 33.04 0.48 -16.00
N ILE A 74 32.59 1.67 -15.60
CA ILE A 74 33.17 2.41 -14.48
C ILE A 74 32.37 2.12 -13.20
N VAL A 75 33.06 1.60 -12.19
CA VAL A 75 32.47 1.42 -10.85
C VAL A 75 32.47 2.78 -10.13
N PRO A 76 31.33 3.25 -9.61
CA PRO A 76 31.27 4.52 -8.88
C PRO A 76 32.14 4.48 -7.62
N GLN A 77 32.54 5.63 -7.13
CA GLN A 77 33.28 5.70 -5.86
C GLN A 77 32.40 5.23 -4.70
N PRO A 78 32.97 4.47 -3.73
CA PRO A 78 32.22 4.01 -2.58
C PRO A 78 31.79 5.17 -1.68
N CYS A 79 30.60 5.04 -1.07
CA CYS A 79 30.10 6.03 -0.11
C CYS A 79 30.79 5.92 1.26
N ILE A 80 31.31 4.74 1.59
CA ILE A 80 32.08 4.49 2.81
C ILE A 80 33.42 3.89 2.41
N LEU A 81 34.53 4.46 2.89
CA LEU A 81 35.90 4.03 2.56
C LEU A 81 36.51 3.09 3.61
N LYS A 82 36.16 3.29 4.87
CA LYS A 82 36.73 2.54 6.01
C LYS A 82 35.62 2.00 6.91
N PRO A 83 35.76 0.79 7.47
CA PRO A 83 36.95 -0.09 7.46
C PRO A 83 37.17 -0.80 6.11
N LYS A 84 36.13 -0.98 5.29
CA LYS A 84 36.19 -1.46 3.91
C LYS A 84 35.24 -0.65 3.02
N PRO A 85 35.47 -0.63 1.70
CA PRO A 85 34.63 0.14 0.81
C PRO A 85 33.23 -0.46 0.74
N PHE A 86 32.21 0.41 0.87
CA PHE A 86 30.79 0.07 0.70
C PHE A 86 30.11 1.06 -0.23
N TRP A 87 29.13 0.55 -0.97
CA TRP A 87 28.26 1.31 -1.85
C TRP A 87 26.82 1.25 -1.35
N SER A 88 26.11 2.34 -1.50
CA SER A 88 24.68 2.38 -1.16
C SER A 88 23.81 1.99 -2.35
N GLY A 89 22.63 1.45 -2.06
CA GLY A 89 21.65 1.15 -3.11
C GLY A 89 21.19 2.40 -3.85
N LYS A 90 21.15 3.56 -3.19
CA LYS A 90 20.84 4.84 -3.84
C LYS A 90 21.84 5.19 -4.95
N GLN A 91 23.14 4.95 -4.72
CA GLN A 91 24.16 5.19 -5.74
C GLN A 91 23.99 4.31 -6.97
N LEU A 92 23.71 3.01 -6.76
CA LEU A 92 23.53 2.08 -7.87
C LEU A 92 22.23 2.35 -8.63
N LEU A 93 21.15 2.71 -7.93
CA LEU A 93 19.91 3.10 -8.58
C LEU A 93 20.05 4.40 -9.37
N SER A 94 20.85 5.32 -8.91
CA SER A 94 21.13 6.58 -9.63
C SER A 94 21.73 6.35 -11.01
N LEU A 95 22.46 5.26 -11.22
CA LEU A 95 22.99 4.89 -12.53
C LEU A 95 21.90 4.51 -13.56
N CYS A 96 20.71 4.11 -13.07
CA CYS A 96 19.55 3.84 -13.93
C CYS A 96 18.80 5.13 -14.31
N ILE A 97 19.00 6.22 -13.56
CA ILE A 97 18.31 7.49 -13.81
C ILE A 97 19.09 8.31 -14.84
N PRO A 98 18.44 8.82 -15.89
CA PRO A 98 19.13 9.65 -16.88
C PRO A 98 19.72 10.91 -16.26
N LYS A 99 20.92 11.29 -16.68
CA LYS A 99 21.56 12.54 -16.24
C LYS A 99 20.72 13.76 -16.63
N GLY A 100 20.73 14.79 -15.77
CA GLY A 100 20.00 16.03 -15.97
C GLY A 100 18.55 15.98 -15.52
N ILE A 101 18.11 14.89 -14.86
CA ILE A 101 16.78 14.82 -14.24
C ILE A 101 16.85 15.36 -12.83
N ASN A 102 15.97 16.32 -12.52
CA ASN A 102 15.84 16.92 -11.20
C ASN A 102 14.43 16.71 -10.67
N VAL A 103 14.30 16.13 -9.49
CA VAL A 103 13.02 15.84 -8.85
C VAL A 103 13.11 16.17 -7.36
N PHE A 104 12.17 16.95 -6.89
CA PHE A 104 11.98 17.19 -5.46
C PHE A 104 10.56 16.86 -5.07
N LEU A 105 10.40 15.83 -4.26
CA LEU A 105 9.13 15.41 -3.68
C LEU A 105 9.25 15.51 -2.16
N GLY A 106 8.88 16.65 -1.62
CA GLY A 106 8.78 16.87 -0.18
C GLY A 106 7.44 16.44 0.38
N ASP A 107 7.41 16.06 1.65
CA ASP A 107 6.12 15.90 2.34
C ASP A 107 5.61 17.29 2.72
N ALA A 108 4.49 17.72 2.13
CA ALA A 108 3.92 19.05 2.35
C ALA A 108 3.50 19.31 3.82
N LYS A 109 3.43 18.25 4.62
CA LYS A 109 3.12 18.32 6.06
C LYS A 109 4.35 18.38 6.95
N ALA A 110 5.53 18.06 6.44
CA ALA A 110 6.77 18.17 7.20
C ALA A 110 7.29 19.61 7.03
N ALA A 111 7.05 20.46 8.02
CA ALA A 111 7.59 21.83 8.06
C ALA A 111 9.14 21.88 8.03
N ASN A 112 9.79 20.75 8.21
CA ASN A 112 11.22 20.52 8.03
C ASN A 112 11.39 19.16 7.35
N ASN A 113 11.68 19.15 6.05
CA ASN A 113 12.20 17.96 5.37
C ASN A 113 13.46 17.53 6.12
N ASN A 114 13.31 16.52 6.96
CA ASN A 114 14.43 16.12 7.80
C ASN A 114 15.31 15.14 7.01
N PHE A 115 16.32 15.69 6.37
CA PHE A 115 17.37 14.93 5.67
C PHE A 115 17.89 13.75 6.50
N LEU A 116 17.99 13.90 7.82
CA LEU A 116 18.46 12.83 8.71
C LEU A 116 17.48 11.65 8.82
N LYS A 117 16.19 11.88 8.55
CA LYS A 117 15.16 10.83 8.58
C LYS A 117 14.85 10.23 7.21
N ASP A 118 15.54 10.65 6.14
CA ASP A 118 15.21 10.26 4.75
C ASP A 118 13.75 10.60 4.34
N ASP A 119 13.15 11.63 4.93
CA ASP A 119 11.81 12.10 4.60
C ASP A 119 11.82 12.89 3.29
N GLY A 120 10.90 12.54 2.41
CA GLY A 120 10.87 13.10 1.05
C GLY A 120 11.87 12.42 0.11
N VAL A 121 12.00 12.93 -1.11
CA VAL A 121 12.96 12.45 -2.11
C VAL A 121 13.53 13.64 -2.87
N HIS A 122 14.83 13.69 -2.95
CA HIS A 122 15.57 14.68 -3.74
C HIS A 122 16.51 13.98 -4.71
N ILE A 123 16.29 14.22 -5.99
CA ILE A 123 17.13 13.76 -7.09
C ILE A 123 17.65 14.99 -7.80
N GLU A 124 18.96 15.11 -7.94
CA GLU A 124 19.64 16.19 -8.63
C GLU A 124 20.57 15.62 -9.70
N ASN A 125 20.45 16.13 -10.92
CA ASN A 125 21.21 15.66 -12.08
C ASN A 125 21.19 14.12 -12.28
N GLY A 126 20.08 13.46 -11.90
CA GLY A 126 19.94 12.01 -11.98
C GLY A 126 20.51 11.25 -10.78
N GLU A 127 21.09 11.92 -9.80
CA GLU A 127 21.63 11.31 -8.58
C GLU A 127 20.65 11.47 -7.42
N ILE A 128 20.41 10.38 -6.69
CA ILE A 128 19.53 10.39 -5.51
C ILE A 128 20.34 10.92 -4.32
N MET A 129 20.06 12.14 -3.94
CA MET A 129 20.76 12.80 -2.81
C MET A 129 20.26 12.27 -1.47
N TYR A 130 18.95 12.15 -1.30
CA TYR A 130 18.31 11.52 -0.14
C TYR A 130 16.90 11.08 -0.45
N GLY A 131 16.31 10.30 0.46
CA GLY A 131 14.96 9.80 0.39
C GLY A 131 14.86 8.34 0.00
N VAL A 132 13.74 7.72 0.36
CA VAL A 132 13.43 6.33 0.04
C VAL A 132 12.43 6.30 -1.11
N ILE A 133 12.76 5.59 -2.17
CA ILE A 133 11.93 5.49 -3.37
C ILE A 133 10.74 4.55 -3.09
N ASN A 134 9.52 5.05 -3.29
CA ASN A 134 8.28 4.32 -3.12
C ASN A 134 7.32 4.56 -4.29
N LYS A 135 6.09 4.06 -4.19
CA LYS A 135 5.06 4.22 -5.23
C LYS A 135 4.74 5.68 -5.57
N LYS A 136 4.91 6.62 -4.64
CA LYS A 136 4.68 8.05 -4.92
C LYS A 136 5.70 8.61 -5.92
N VAL A 137 6.91 8.05 -5.92
CA VAL A 137 8.03 8.49 -6.79
C VAL A 137 8.02 7.77 -8.13
N VAL A 138 7.98 6.43 -8.12
CA VAL A 138 8.11 5.58 -9.32
C VAL A 138 6.80 4.88 -9.72
N GLY A 139 5.70 5.28 -9.14
CA GLY A 139 4.38 4.82 -9.57
C GLY A 139 3.83 5.62 -10.75
N SER A 140 2.55 5.39 -11.04
CA SER A 140 1.82 6.08 -12.12
C SER A 140 1.25 7.45 -11.71
N SER A 141 1.88 8.14 -10.77
CA SER A 141 1.44 9.44 -10.28
C SER A 141 1.85 10.57 -11.22
N ALA A 142 0.98 11.59 -11.36
CA ALA A 142 1.36 12.82 -12.05
C ALA A 142 2.50 13.52 -11.31
N GLY A 143 3.49 14.02 -12.06
CA GLY A 143 4.67 14.70 -11.48
C GLY A 143 5.70 13.76 -10.84
N GLY A 144 5.52 12.44 -10.93
CA GLY A 144 6.49 11.45 -10.49
C GLY A 144 7.73 11.38 -11.37
N LEU A 145 8.73 10.60 -10.95
CA LEU A 145 9.99 10.44 -11.67
C LEU A 145 9.78 9.98 -13.13
N ILE A 146 8.90 9.00 -13.34
CA ILE A 146 8.60 8.47 -14.67
C ILE A 146 8.00 9.56 -15.57
N HIS A 147 7.08 10.37 -15.04
CA HIS A 147 6.47 11.46 -15.79
C HIS A 147 7.51 12.49 -16.23
N ILE A 148 8.44 12.85 -15.36
CA ILE A 148 9.52 13.81 -15.66
C ILE A 148 10.49 13.24 -16.69
N ILE A 149 10.94 11.98 -16.53
CA ILE A 149 11.81 11.33 -17.50
C ILE A 149 11.18 11.28 -18.89
N PHE A 150 9.91 10.88 -18.96
CA PHE A 150 9.20 10.83 -20.24
C PHE A 150 9.11 12.20 -20.91
N ARG A 151 8.76 13.23 -20.15
CA ARG A 151 8.62 14.60 -20.67
C ARG A 151 9.95 15.21 -21.11
N GLU A 152 11.01 15.01 -20.35
CA GLU A 152 12.30 15.70 -20.58
C GLU A 152 13.24 14.91 -21.48
N ARG A 153 13.19 13.57 -21.43
CA ARG A 153 14.11 12.69 -22.16
C ARG A 153 13.44 11.83 -23.22
N GLY A 154 12.11 11.81 -23.24
CA GLY A 154 11.34 11.09 -24.24
C GLY A 154 11.09 9.61 -23.93
N PRO A 155 10.34 8.93 -24.83
CA PRO A 155 9.83 7.59 -24.58
C PRO A 155 10.90 6.50 -24.55
N VAL A 156 11.96 6.61 -25.37
CA VAL A 156 13.04 5.61 -25.46
C VAL A 156 13.81 5.55 -24.14
N VAL A 157 14.24 6.70 -23.65
CA VAL A 157 15.00 6.80 -22.39
C VAL A 157 14.15 6.35 -21.20
N CYS A 158 12.84 6.65 -21.23
CA CYS A 158 11.91 6.16 -20.23
C CYS A 158 11.77 4.63 -20.22
N ARG A 159 11.72 4.00 -21.42
CA ARG A 159 11.74 2.54 -21.57
C ARG A 159 13.03 1.95 -20.97
N ASP A 160 14.17 2.55 -21.26
CA ASP A 160 15.48 2.07 -20.81
C ASP A 160 15.61 2.22 -19.29
N PHE A 161 15.04 3.28 -18.72
CA PHE A 161 14.89 3.45 -17.26
C PHE A 161 14.10 2.29 -16.62
N PHE A 162 12.94 1.93 -17.19
CA PHE A 162 12.16 0.78 -16.69
C PHE A 162 12.98 -0.51 -16.74
N GLY A 163 13.63 -0.77 -17.88
CA GLY A 163 14.47 -1.95 -18.07
C GLY A 163 15.64 -2.02 -17.10
N GLY A 164 16.35 -0.91 -16.91
CA GLY A 164 17.49 -0.80 -15.99
C GLY A 164 17.10 -1.04 -14.55
N VAL A 165 16.09 -0.32 -14.07
CA VAL A 165 15.59 -0.44 -12.69
C VAL A 165 15.12 -1.87 -12.41
N GLN A 166 14.35 -2.45 -13.32
CA GLN A 166 13.80 -3.79 -13.13
C GLN A 166 14.91 -4.84 -13.03
N ARG A 167 15.90 -4.82 -13.92
CA ARG A 167 17.02 -5.77 -13.92
C ARG A 167 17.88 -5.64 -12.67
N VAL A 168 18.31 -4.43 -12.33
CA VAL A 168 19.18 -4.15 -11.18
C VAL A 168 18.50 -4.53 -9.87
N VAL A 169 17.28 -4.05 -9.66
CA VAL A 169 16.57 -4.27 -8.39
C VAL A 169 16.14 -5.73 -8.23
N ASN A 170 15.66 -6.39 -9.29
CA ASN A 170 15.26 -7.78 -9.20
C ASN A 170 16.45 -8.72 -8.96
N TYR A 171 17.59 -8.45 -9.58
CA TYR A 171 18.81 -9.21 -9.30
C TYR A 171 19.28 -9.04 -7.85
N TRP A 172 19.28 -7.81 -7.34
CA TRP A 172 19.61 -7.57 -5.95
C TRP A 172 18.60 -8.26 -5.01
N LEU A 173 17.31 -8.18 -5.32
CA LEU A 173 16.26 -8.79 -4.50
C LEU A 173 16.37 -10.32 -4.46
N LEU A 174 16.80 -10.96 -5.55
CA LEU A 174 17.07 -12.40 -5.60
C LEU A 174 18.08 -12.82 -4.51
N HIS A 175 19.11 -12.03 -4.30
CA HIS A 175 20.14 -12.32 -3.29
C HIS A 175 19.76 -11.85 -1.88
N ASN A 176 19.07 -10.74 -1.76
CA ASN A 176 18.59 -10.23 -0.48
C ASN A 176 17.40 -11.04 0.07
N GLY A 177 16.50 -11.45 -0.81
CA GLY A 177 15.26 -12.13 -0.46
C GLY A 177 14.22 -11.21 0.16
N PHE A 178 12.98 -11.68 0.12
CA PHE A 178 11.83 -11.08 0.79
C PHE A 178 10.76 -12.16 1.02
N SER A 179 10.23 -12.24 2.24
CA SER A 179 9.14 -13.15 2.57
C SER A 179 8.34 -12.62 3.74
N ILE A 180 7.11 -13.10 3.88
CA ILE A 180 6.25 -12.81 5.02
C ILE A 180 6.04 -14.10 5.80
N GLY A 181 6.33 -14.03 7.11
CA GLY A 181 6.02 -15.07 8.06
C GLY A 181 4.79 -14.75 8.90
N ILE A 182 4.25 -15.75 9.58
CA ILE A 182 3.13 -15.54 10.51
C ILE A 182 3.51 -14.58 11.64
N GLY A 183 4.76 -14.56 12.05
CA GLY A 183 5.28 -13.62 13.05
C GLY A 183 5.14 -12.15 12.67
N ASP A 184 5.10 -11.83 11.38
CA ASP A 184 4.89 -10.46 10.90
C ASP A 184 3.46 -9.96 11.14
N THR A 185 2.52 -10.85 11.43
CA THR A 185 1.11 -10.51 11.69
C THR A 185 0.76 -10.50 13.18
N VAL A 186 1.65 -10.97 14.03
CA VAL A 186 1.42 -11.04 15.48
C VAL A 186 1.69 -9.69 16.13
N ALA A 187 0.64 -9.13 16.75
CA ALA A 187 0.79 -7.94 17.59
C ALA A 187 1.37 -8.32 18.96
N ASP A 188 2.09 -7.39 19.59
CA ASP A 188 2.61 -7.58 20.93
C ASP A 188 1.48 -7.61 21.99
N LYS A 189 1.78 -8.08 23.20
CA LYS A 189 0.79 -8.22 24.27
C LYS A 189 0.15 -6.90 24.66
N ALA A 190 0.92 -5.81 24.68
CA ALA A 190 0.41 -4.49 25.05
C ALA A 190 -0.56 -3.97 23.97
N THR A 191 -0.20 -4.11 22.70
CA THR A 191 -1.07 -3.77 21.56
C THR A 191 -2.36 -4.59 21.61
N THR A 192 -2.28 -5.90 21.83
CA THR A 192 -3.45 -6.78 21.94
C THR A 192 -4.39 -6.37 23.08
N ALA A 193 -3.85 -5.98 24.25
CA ALA A 193 -4.65 -5.48 25.36
C ALA A 193 -5.40 -4.18 24.99
N ASN A 194 -4.72 -3.23 24.34
CA ASN A 194 -5.31 -1.98 23.87
C ASN A 194 -6.41 -2.22 22.81
N ILE A 195 -6.19 -3.15 21.89
CA ILE A 195 -7.17 -3.56 20.89
C ILE A 195 -8.45 -4.05 21.57
N ASN A 196 -8.32 -4.98 22.51
CA ASN A 196 -9.47 -5.54 23.24
C ASN A 196 -10.23 -4.46 24.04
N GLU A 197 -9.52 -3.55 24.69
CA GLU A 197 -10.12 -2.43 25.42
C GLU A 197 -10.90 -1.48 24.51
N THR A 198 -10.32 -1.12 23.37
CA THR A 198 -10.96 -0.22 22.39
C THR A 198 -12.22 -0.85 21.80
N ILE A 199 -12.19 -2.14 21.46
CA ILE A 199 -13.36 -2.88 20.98
C ILE A 199 -14.44 -2.97 22.07
N ALA A 200 -14.07 -3.26 23.31
CA ALA A 200 -15.02 -3.33 24.44
C ALA A 200 -15.71 -1.97 24.68
N ARG A 201 -14.95 -0.87 24.60
CA ARG A 201 -15.47 0.49 24.71
C ARG A 201 -16.45 0.82 23.58
N ALA A 202 -16.14 0.42 22.35
CA ALA A 202 -17.04 0.62 21.21
C ALA A 202 -18.33 -0.19 21.34
N LYS A 203 -18.25 -1.44 21.79
CA LYS A 203 -19.43 -2.28 22.07
C LYS A 203 -20.31 -1.66 23.14
N ALA A 204 -19.74 -1.14 24.23
CA ALA A 204 -20.48 -0.43 25.27
C ALA A 204 -21.19 0.81 24.72
N GLY A 205 -20.51 1.63 23.90
CA GLY A 205 -21.13 2.80 23.27
C GLY A 205 -22.30 2.45 22.33
N VAL A 206 -22.24 1.31 21.64
CA VAL A 206 -23.39 0.83 20.84
C VAL A 206 -24.52 0.35 21.73
N MET A 207 -24.24 -0.29 22.88
CA MET A 207 -25.28 -0.68 23.85
C MET A 207 -25.99 0.53 24.43
N ASP A 208 -25.26 1.61 24.74
CA ASP A 208 -25.85 2.88 25.18
C ASP A 208 -26.78 3.48 24.12
N LEU A 209 -26.40 3.44 22.83
CA LEU A 209 -27.27 3.85 21.74
C LEU A 209 -28.53 3.00 21.63
N ILE A 210 -28.42 1.69 21.79
CA ILE A 210 -29.57 0.78 21.79
C ILE A 210 -30.52 1.12 22.94
N GLN A 211 -29.99 1.41 24.12
CA GLN A 211 -30.82 1.83 25.28
C GLN A 211 -31.48 3.18 25.00
N ALA A 212 -30.74 4.16 24.48
CA ALA A 212 -31.29 5.47 24.12
C ALA A 212 -32.41 5.36 23.07
N ALA A 213 -32.25 4.46 22.09
CA ALA A 213 -33.31 4.20 21.09
C ALA A 213 -34.55 3.51 21.70
N ARG A 214 -34.37 2.62 22.69
CA ARG A 214 -35.48 1.94 23.40
C ARG A 214 -36.28 2.88 24.30
N HIS A 215 -35.65 3.95 24.78
CA HIS A 215 -36.28 4.96 25.65
C HIS A 215 -36.72 6.20 24.88
N ASP A 216 -36.72 6.17 23.55
CA ASP A 216 -37.07 7.31 22.68
C ASP A 216 -36.24 8.58 22.92
N TRP A 217 -35.03 8.45 23.48
CA TRP A 217 -34.11 9.58 23.69
C TRP A 217 -33.27 9.92 22.46
N LEU A 218 -33.26 9.04 21.47
CA LEU A 218 -32.53 9.27 20.24
C LEU A 218 -33.24 10.29 19.35
N LYS A 219 -32.51 11.32 18.93
CA LYS A 219 -33.04 12.31 17.98
C LYS A 219 -32.62 11.93 16.57
N ALA A 220 -33.53 12.05 15.62
CA ALA A 220 -33.21 11.85 14.21
C ALA A 220 -32.32 12.99 13.70
N ASP A 221 -31.32 12.65 12.91
CA ASP A 221 -30.50 13.63 12.19
C ASP A 221 -31.35 14.33 11.09
N PRO A 222 -31.02 15.58 10.73
CA PRO A 222 -31.77 16.31 9.71
C PRO A 222 -31.83 15.53 8.37
N GLY A 223 -33.04 15.30 7.88
CA GLY A 223 -33.28 14.59 6.63
C GLY A 223 -33.24 13.06 6.69
N MET A 224 -33.08 12.47 7.88
CA MET A 224 -33.08 11.00 8.07
C MET A 224 -34.21 10.58 9.00
N THR A 225 -34.65 9.34 8.81
CA THR A 225 -35.55 8.69 9.78
C THR A 225 -34.80 8.32 11.05
N LEU A 226 -35.51 8.09 12.14
CA LEU A 226 -34.91 7.65 13.42
C LEU A 226 -34.09 6.37 13.24
N ARG A 227 -34.57 5.44 12.45
CA ARG A 227 -33.90 4.17 12.15
C ARG A 227 -32.61 4.37 11.34
N GLU A 228 -32.64 5.23 10.33
CA GLU A 228 -31.44 5.57 9.55
C GLU A 228 -30.40 6.28 10.40
N SER A 229 -30.79 7.20 11.25
CA SER A 229 -29.91 7.89 12.18
C SER A 229 -29.29 6.94 13.19
N PHE A 230 -30.06 5.98 13.71
CA PHE A 230 -29.52 4.92 14.59
C PHE A 230 -28.46 4.09 13.87
N GLU A 231 -28.74 3.58 12.66
CA GLU A 231 -27.80 2.77 11.90
C GLU A 231 -26.52 3.58 11.53
N ALA A 232 -26.68 4.84 11.14
CA ALA A 232 -25.55 5.72 10.83
C ALA A 232 -24.64 5.93 12.05
N ASN A 233 -25.19 6.18 13.22
CA ASN A 233 -24.45 6.37 14.47
C ASN A 233 -23.74 5.08 14.90
N VAL A 234 -24.38 3.92 14.81
CA VAL A 234 -23.75 2.64 15.12
C VAL A 234 -22.58 2.36 14.16
N ASN A 235 -22.78 2.54 12.86
CA ASN A 235 -21.73 2.36 11.87
C ASN A 235 -20.55 3.32 12.10
N ARG A 236 -20.81 4.55 12.49
CA ARG A 236 -19.77 5.54 12.82
C ARG A 236 -18.90 5.08 13.99
N ILE A 237 -19.52 4.58 15.09
CA ILE A 237 -18.79 4.09 16.26
C ILE A 237 -17.94 2.87 15.90
N LEU A 238 -18.51 1.89 15.20
CA LEU A 238 -17.83 0.64 14.86
C LEU A 238 -16.70 0.86 13.85
N ASN A 239 -16.91 1.71 12.84
CA ASN A 239 -15.88 2.04 11.85
C ASN A 239 -14.73 2.81 12.51
N LYS A 240 -15.04 3.79 13.39
CA LYS A 240 -14.03 4.50 14.16
C LYS A 240 -13.20 3.55 15.02
N ALA A 241 -13.84 2.62 15.72
CA ALA A 241 -13.13 1.63 16.53
C ALA A 241 -12.18 0.77 15.69
N ARG A 242 -12.63 0.28 14.52
CA ARG A 242 -11.76 -0.46 13.58
C ARG A 242 -10.56 0.37 13.15
N ASP A 243 -10.77 1.63 12.79
CA ASP A 243 -9.71 2.51 12.29
C ASP A 243 -8.72 2.89 13.41
N ASP A 244 -9.21 3.18 14.61
CA ASP A 244 -8.38 3.45 15.80
C ASP A 244 -7.51 2.25 16.16
N VAL A 245 -8.12 1.06 16.22
CA VAL A 245 -7.42 -0.21 16.49
C VAL A 245 -6.39 -0.52 15.41
N GLY A 246 -6.75 -0.32 14.16
CA GLY A 246 -5.86 -0.53 13.03
C GLY A 246 -4.66 0.43 13.04
N SER A 247 -4.88 1.71 13.31
CA SER A 247 -3.81 2.72 13.42
C SER A 247 -2.85 2.40 14.57
N HIS A 248 -3.38 1.95 15.69
CA HIS A 248 -2.57 1.55 16.84
C HIS A 248 -1.74 0.30 16.53
N ALA A 249 -2.31 -0.68 15.85
CA ALA A 249 -1.60 -1.88 15.43
C ALA A 249 -0.46 -1.54 14.45
N GLU A 250 -0.69 -0.68 13.45
CA GLU A 250 0.33 -0.25 12.49
C GLU A 250 1.49 0.50 13.16
N GLN A 251 1.19 1.44 14.06
CA GLN A 251 2.20 2.26 14.72
C GLN A 251 3.14 1.43 15.60
N ASN A 252 2.64 0.35 16.20
CA ASN A 252 3.42 -0.54 17.05
C ASN A 252 4.18 -1.62 16.28
N LEU A 253 3.92 -1.82 14.99
CA LEU A 253 4.73 -2.71 14.18
C LEU A 253 6.12 -2.09 13.93
N PRO A 254 7.19 -2.85 14.14
CA PRO A 254 8.55 -2.37 13.86
C PRO A 254 8.74 -2.08 12.37
N ASP A 255 9.65 -1.17 12.04
CA ASP A 255 9.88 -0.74 10.64
C ASP A 255 10.46 -1.84 9.75
N TRP A 256 11.10 -2.85 10.34
CA TRP A 256 11.60 -4.04 9.64
C TRP A 256 10.53 -5.11 9.39
N ASN A 257 9.28 -4.93 9.87
CA ASN A 257 8.18 -5.85 9.62
C ASN A 257 7.86 -5.92 8.13
N ASN A 258 7.85 -7.12 7.56
CA ASN A 258 7.73 -7.30 6.12
C ASN A 258 6.35 -6.92 5.57
N VAL A 259 5.27 -7.11 6.33
CA VAL A 259 3.92 -6.64 5.93
C VAL A 259 3.89 -5.11 5.88
N LYS A 260 4.41 -4.45 6.92
CA LYS A 260 4.52 -2.99 6.97
C LYS A 260 5.38 -2.45 5.82
N GLN A 261 6.50 -3.11 5.51
CA GLN A 261 7.36 -2.72 4.38
C GLN A 261 6.64 -2.74 3.04
N MET A 262 5.84 -3.78 2.75
CA MET A 262 5.05 -3.84 1.52
C MET A 262 4.01 -2.73 1.42
N VAL A 263 3.33 -2.44 2.51
CA VAL A 263 2.29 -1.40 2.56
C VAL A 263 2.91 -0.01 2.37
N ILE A 264 4.03 0.28 3.05
CA ILE A 264 4.74 1.57 2.90
C ILE A 264 5.32 1.72 1.49
N ALA A 265 5.87 0.65 0.91
CA ALA A 265 6.33 0.67 -0.48
C ALA A 265 5.17 0.95 -1.47
N GLY A 266 3.97 0.55 -1.12
CA GLY A 266 2.81 0.59 -1.98
C GLY A 266 2.78 -0.54 -3.02
N SER A 267 3.58 -1.58 -2.81
CA SER A 267 3.68 -2.73 -3.73
C SER A 267 2.46 -3.62 -3.64
N LYS A 268 2.03 -3.94 -2.42
CA LYS A 268 0.85 -4.77 -2.17
C LYS A 268 0.31 -4.55 -0.77
N GLY A 269 -1.00 -4.78 -0.64
CA GLY A 269 -1.69 -4.56 0.61
C GLY A 269 -1.96 -3.08 0.91
N SER A 270 -2.70 -2.87 1.98
CA SER A 270 -3.04 -1.56 2.48
C SER A 270 -3.10 -1.60 4.01
N PHE A 271 -3.23 -0.45 4.63
CA PHE A 271 -3.45 -0.30 6.07
C PHE A 271 -4.57 -1.22 6.60
N ILE A 272 -5.69 -1.30 5.88
CA ILE A 272 -6.82 -2.14 6.28
C ILE A 272 -6.46 -3.63 6.33
N ASN A 273 -5.55 -4.09 5.48
CA ASN A 273 -5.08 -5.49 5.51
C ASN A 273 -4.31 -5.80 6.81
N ILE A 274 -3.44 -4.89 7.24
CA ILE A 274 -2.73 -5.02 8.53
C ILE A 274 -3.74 -5.08 9.68
N SER A 275 -4.71 -4.15 9.68
CA SER A 275 -5.77 -4.10 10.69
C SER A 275 -6.57 -5.41 10.75
N GLN A 276 -7.01 -5.93 9.61
CA GLN A 276 -7.80 -7.15 9.55
C GLN A 276 -7.02 -8.41 9.94
N MET A 277 -5.74 -8.49 9.57
CA MET A 277 -4.89 -9.63 9.94
C MET A 277 -4.53 -9.64 11.42
N SER A 278 -4.16 -8.51 11.98
CA SER A 278 -3.55 -8.42 13.31
C SER A 278 -4.51 -7.95 14.40
N ALA A 279 -5.54 -7.19 14.06
CA ALA A 279 -6.36 -6.48 15.04
C ALA A 279 -7.85 -6.86 15.00
N CYS A 280 -8.59 -6.41 13.99
CA CYS A 280 -10.03 -6.58 13.90
C CYS A 280 -10.49 -6.54 12.44
N VAL A 281 -11.33 -7.48 12.04
CA VAL A 281 -11.91 -7.50 10.68
C VAL A 281 -12.92 -6.37 10.48
N GLY A 282 -13.76 -6.09 11.47
CA GLY A 282 -14.70 -4.98 11.43
C GLY A 282 -16.11 -5.37 10.97
N GLN A 283 -16.93 -4.35 10.69
CA GLN A 283 -18.32 -4.52 10.30
C GLN A 283 -18.46 -5.14 8.91
N GLN A 284 -19.21 -6.22 8.81
CA GLN A 284 -19.62 -6.79 7.54
C GLN A 284 -20.88 -6.08 7.05
N SER A 285 -20.94 -5.81 5.74
CA SER A 285 -22.08 -5.14 5.12
C SER A 285 -22.62 -5.95 3.95
N VAL A 286 -23.96 -5.91 3.79
CA VAL A 286 -24.70 -6.46 2.67
C VAL A 286 -25.59 -5.35 2.14
N GLU A 287 -25.57 -5.07 0.84
CA GLU A 287 -26.28 -3.95 0.21
C GLU A 287 -26.01 -2.59 0.90
N GLY A 288 -24.77 -2.37 1.33
CA GLY A 288 -24.36 -1.15 2.00
C GLY A 288 -24.90 -0.97 3.43
N LYS A 289 -25.55 -1.96 3.99
CA LYS A 289 -26.17 -1.96 5.33
C LYS A 289 -25.57 -3.05 6.20
N ARG A 290 -25.73 -2.95 7.52
CA ARG A 290 -25.41 -4.06 8.43
C ARG A 290 -26.22 -5.29 8.07
N ILE A 291 -25.78 -6.47 8.46
CA ILE A 291 -26.44 -7.75 8.13
C ILE A 291 -27.94 -7.66 8.39
N PRO A 292 -28.79 -7.96 7.39
CA PRO A 292 -30.25 -7.86 7.51
C PRO A 292 -30.83 -8.98 8.37
N PHE A 293 -32.05 -8.77 8.84
CA PHE A 293 -32.84 -9.82 9.48
C PHE A 293 -33.45 -10.74 8.42
N GLY A 294 -32.63 -11.73 8.00
CA GLY A 294 -33.09 -12.75 7.04
C GLY A 294 -34.08 -13.77 7.65
N PHE A 295 -34.05 -13.98 8.93
CA PHE A 295 -35.04 -14.70 9.71
C PHE A 295 -36.04 -13.73 10.34
N ARG A 296 -37.13 -14.26 10.88
CA ARG A 296 -38.18 -13.42 11.50
C ARG A 296 -37.57 -12.67 12.70
N HIS A 297 -37.35 -11.36 12.56
CA HIS A 297 -36.81 -10.45 13.57
C HIS A 297 -35.41 -10.81 14.13
N ARG A 298 -34.59 -11.53 13.37
CA ARG A 298 -33.21 -11.86 13.75
C ARG A 298 -32.35 -12.17 12.52
N SER A 299 -31.06 -11.98 12.63
CA SER A 299 -30.12 -12.25 11.55
C SER A 299 -29.81 -13.73 11.36
N LEU A 300 -29.70 -14.46 12.47
CA LEU A 300 -29.49 -15.91 12.50
C LEU A 300 -30.33 -16.54 13.62
N PRO A 301 -30.60 -17.86 13.56
CA PRO A 301 -31.32 -18.56 14.62
C PRO A 301 -30.65 -18.53 16.00
N HIS A 302 -29.34 -18.26 16.05
CA HIS A 302 -28.54 -18.19 17.28
C HIS A 302 -28.81 -16.94 18.12
N PHE A 303 -29.40 -15.89 17.55
CA PHE A 303 -29.65 -14.63 18.21
C PHE A 303 -31.10 -14.51 18.67
N THR A 304 -31.32 -13.68 19.67
CA THR A 304 -32.65 -13.39 20.19
C THR A 304 -33.42 -12.48 19.24
N LYS A 305 -34.74 -12.42 19.41
CA LYS A 305 -35.61 -11.54 18.63
C LYS A 305 -35.24 -10.07 18.87
N ASP A 306 -35.21 -9.28 17.77
CA ASP A 306 -34.94 -7.84 17.77
C ASP A 306 -33.57 -7.48 18.41
N ASP A 307 -32.56 -8.32 18.18
CA ASP A 307 -31.20 -8.10 18.63
C ASP A 307 -30.44 -7.20 17.66
N PHE A 308 -30.20 -5.95 18.05
CA PHE A 308 -29.45 -4.93 17.30
C PHE A 308 -27.99 -4.79 17.74
N THR A 309 -27.49 -5.69 18.58
CA THR A 309 -26.10 -5.66 19.03
C THR A 309 -25.11 -5.77 17.86
N PRO A 310 -23.88 -5.27 18.02
CA PRO A 310 -22.86 -5.39 16.96
C PRO A 310 -22.64 -6.83 16.50
N GLU A 311 -22.59 -7.77 17.42
CA GLU A 311 -22.34 -9.17 17.16
C GLU A 311 -23.45 -9.80 16.28
N SER A 312 -24.72 -9.53 16.61
CA SER A 312 -25.86 -10.05 15.86
C SER A 312 -26.00 -9.45 14.45
N ARG A 313 -25.51 -8.25 14.27
CA ARG A 313 -25.60 -7.49 13.03
C ARG A 313 -24.31 -7.50 12.19
N GLY A 314 -23.41 -8.42 12.45
CA GLY A 314 -22.27 -8.71 11.60
C GLY A 314 -20.98 -7.95 11.90
N PHE A 315 -20.80 -7.43 13.11
CA PHE A 315 -19.50 -6.90 13.53
C PHE A 315 -18.57 -8.04 13.93
N VAL A 316 -17.45 -8.16 13.21
CA VAL A 316 -16.41 -9.17 13.44
C VAL A 316 -15.33 -8.53 14.31
N GLU A 317 -15.29 -8.88 15.59
CA GLU A 317 -14.30 -8.35 16.54
C GLU A 317 -12.95 -9.06 16.47
N ASN A 318 -12.93 -10.29 15.98
CA ASN A 318 -11.71 -11.08 15.84
C ASN A 318 -10.92 -10.67 14.60
N SER A 319 -9.61 -10.88 14.66
CA SER A 319 -8.71 -10.79 13.50
C SER A 319 -8.65 -12.13 12.75
N TYR A 320 -8.10 -12.13 11.54
CA TYR A 320 -7.83 -13.38 10.83
C TYR A 320 -6.81 -14.26 11.56
N LEU A 321 -5.82 -13.66 12.23
CA LEU A 321 -4.84 -14.41 13.03
C LEU A 321 -5.50 -15.16 14.20
N ARG A 322 -6.42 -14.51 14.89
CA ARG A 322 -7.16 -15.09 16.00
C ARG A 322 -8.19 -16.12 15.53
N GLY A 323 -8.72 -15.93 14.33
CA GLY A 323 -9.78 -16.74 13.75
C GLY A 323 -11.17 -16.21 14.05
N LEU A 324 -12.11 -16.41 13.13
CA LEU A 324 -13.48 -15.97 13.24
C LEU A 324 -14.33 -17.05 13.95
N THR A 325 -15.30 -16.59 14.74
CA THR A 325 -16.34 -17.50 15.30
C THR A 325 -17.27 -17.97 14.19
N ALA A 326 -18.09 -18.99 14.44
CA ALA A 326 -18.96 -19.58 13.42
C ALA A 326 -19.92 -18.55 12.79
N HIS A 327 -20.57 -17.72 13.59
CA HIS A 327 -21.48 -16.67 13.08
C HIS A 327 -20.74 -15.52 12.41
N GLU A 328 -19.58 -15.11 12.90
CA GLU A 328 -18.72 -14.12 12.25
C GLU A 328 -18.27 -14.60 10.86
N PHE A 329 -17.84 -15.85 10.76
CA PHE A 329 -17.46 -16.46 9.48
C PHE A 329 -18.64 -16.48 8.51
N PHE A 330 -19.84 -16.85 8.96
CA PHE A 330 -21.01 -16.88 8.10
C PHE A 330 -21.37 -15.49 7.56
N PHE A 331 -21.33 -14.45 8.39
CA PHE A 331 -21.55 -13.07 7.97
C PHE A 331 -20.46 -12.58 7.00
N HIS A 332 -19.22 -12.95 7.27
CA HIS A 332 -18.11 -12.63 6.39
C HIS A 332 -18.26 -13.29 5.01
N ALA A 333 -18.71 -14.55 4.98
CA ALA A 333 -18.99 -15.25 3.73
C ALA A 333 -20.14 -14.61 2.95
N MET A 334 -21.20 -14.17 3.60
CA MET A 334 -22.32 -13.45 2.98
C MET A 334 -21.84 -12.15 2.33
N ALA A 335 -21.08 -11.33 3.06
CA ALA A 335 -20.56 -10.06 2.57
C ALA A 335 -19.55 -10.25 1.43
N GLY A 336 -18.70 -11.26 1.51
CA GLY A 336 -17.73 -11.57 0.46
C GLY A 336 -18.38 -12.11 -0.82
N ARG A 337 -19.50 -12.83 -0.70
CA ARG A 337 -20.23 -13.34 -1.86
C ARG A 337 -20.94 -12.23 -2.65
N GLU A 338 -21.50 -11.23 -1.96
CA GLU A 338 -22.10 -10.06 -2.62
C GLU A 338 -21.06 -9.26 -3.42
#